data_239c434103d6fbde9174fe686a364f97
#
_entry.id   239c434103d6fbde9174fe686a364f97
#
_cell.length_a   1.000
_cell.length_b   1.000
_cell.length_c   1.000
_cell.angle_alpha   90.00
_cell.angle_beta   90.00
_cell.angle_gamma   90.00
#
_symmetry.space_group_name_H-M   'P 1'
#
loop_
_entity.id
_entity.type
_entity.pdbx_description
1 polymer ?
#
loop_
_entity_poly.entity_id
_entity_poly.type
_entity_poly.pdbx_seq_one_letter_code
_entity_poly.pdbx_strand_id
1 'polypeptide(L)'
;TGAKGSFDTDLLWHTKNVVIGSMLNWSKTALEWNVANDENFNPHTPGGCTECKGAITIDNSGNIKRNVGYYIIGHASKFVPMNSVRIASTKIQNVDAVAFLTPENKIVVIALNDTTSIQKFNIQVENKKVELSLDPKSVATYIL
;
A
#
# COMPACT_ATOMS: atom_id res chain seq x y z
N THR A 1 3.37 -11.02 -0.93
CA THR A 1 4.30 -11.19 0.22
C THR A 1 4.52 -12.68 0.49
N GLY A 2 5.75 -13.09 0.71
CA GLY A 2 6.11 -14.48 0.92
C GLY A 2 6.43 -14.81 2.38
N ALA A 3 6.54 -16.12 2.69
CA ALA A 3 6.88 -16.59 4.04
C ALA A 3 8.22 -16.08 4.56
N LYS A 4 9.18 -15.89 3.65
CA LYS A 4 10.55 -15.46 3.96
C LYS A 4 10.75 -13.96 4.01
N GLY A 5 9.76 -13.16 3.62
CA GLY A 5 9.81 -11.71 3.67
C GLY A 5 9.77 -11.17 5.09
N SER A 6 10.39 -10.02 5.33
CA SER A 6 10.22 -9.27 6.58
C SER A 6 9.10 -8.24 6.42
N PHE A 7 8.48 -7.85 7.55
CA PHE A 7 7.42 -6.85 7.52
C PHE A 7 7.89 -5.55 6.84
N ASP A 8 9.04 -5.04 7.24
CA ASP A 8 9.55 -3.74 6.78
C ASP A 8 9.93 -3.75 5.30
N THR A 9 10.68 -4.78 4.86
CA THR A 9 11.10 -4.87 3.46
C THR A 9 9.92 -5.09 2.52
N ASP A 10 8.97 -5.95 2.91
CA ASP A 10 7.79 -6.21 2.10
C ASP A 10 6.86 -4.99 2.05
N LEU A 11 6.66 -4.29 3.17
CA LEU A 11 5.87 -3.06 3.21
C LEU A 11 6.39 -2.05 2.18
N LEU A 12 7.67 -1.77 2.23
CA LEU A 12 8.28 -0.75 1.37
C LEU A 12 8.30 -1.17 -0.10
N TRP A 13 8.84 -2.36 -0.38
CA TRP A 13 8.99 -2.83 -1.75
C TRP A 13 7.64 -2.96 -2.46
N HIS A 14 6.68 -3.58 -1.79
CA HIS A 14 5.38 -3.88 -2.36
C HIS A 14 4.54 -2.62 -2.56
N THR A 15 4.53 -1.72 -1.57
CA THR A 15 3.84 -0.43 -1.71
C THR A 15 4.45 0.39 -2.84
N LYS A 16 5.79 0.45 -2.93
CA LYS A 16 6.50 1.20 -3.98
C LYS A 16 6.19 0.66 -5.38
N ASN A 17 6.37 -0.65 -5.57
CA ASN A 17 6.36 -1.24 -6.91
C ASN A 17 4.96 -1.68 -7.35
N VAL A 18 4.17 -2.25 -6.45
CA VAL A 18 2.85 -2.78 -6.80
C VAL A 18 1.76 -1.72 -6.61
N VAL A 19 1.66 -1.07 -5.45
CA VAL A 19 0.59 -0.09 -5.22
C VAL A 19 0.87 1.20 -5.99
N ILE A 20 1.95 1.91 -5.67
CA ILE A 20 2.27 3.19 -6.28
C ILE A 20 2.70 2.99 -7.74
N GLY A 21 3.64 2.07 -7.97
CA GLY A 21 4.25 1.86 -9.28
C GLY A 21 3.25 1.42 -10.35
N SER A 22 2.36 0.48 -10.06
CA SER A 22 1.37 0.04 -11.04
C SER A 22 0.40 1.18 -11.43
N MET A 23 -0.06 1.97 -10.46
CA MET A 23 -0.95 3.09 -10.72
C MET A 23 -0.27 4.20 -11.51
N LEU A 24 1.00 4.49 -11.24
CA LEU A 24 1.78 5.46 -12.05
C LEU A 24 1.99 4.96 -13.49
N ASN A 25 1.99 3.66 -13.72
CA ASN A 25 2.10 3.03 -15.04
C ASN A 25 0.75 2.64 -15.65
N TRP A 26 -0.33 3.35 -15.30
CA TRP A 26 -1.67 3.24 -15.87
C TRP A 26 -2.42 1.93 -15.59
N SER A 27 -1.99 1.15 -14.61
CA SER A 27 -2.80 0.01 -14.18
C SER A 27 -4.11 0.50 -13.56
N LYS A 28 -5.19 -0.19 -13.87
CA LYS A 28 -6.52 0.07 -13.27
C LYS A 28 -6.75 -0.71 -11.99
N THR A 29 -5.95 -1.75 -11.77
CA THR A 29 -6.10 -2.64 -10.62
C THR A 29 -4.72 -3.11 -10.15
N ALA A 30 -4.62 -3.41 -8.87
CA ALA A 30 -3.52 -4.18 -8.28
C ALA A 30 -4.17 -5.36 -7.53
N LEU A 31 -3.90 -6.58 -7.98
CA LEU A 31 -4.45 -7.79 -7.39
C LEU A 31 -3.40 -8.43 -6.50
N GLU A 32 -3.82 -8.75 -5.29
CA GLU A 32 -3.00 -9.47 -4.32
C GLU A 32 -3.43 -10.92 -4.23
N TRP A 33 -2.47 -11.80 -4.08
CA TRP A 33 -2.74 -13.20 -3.86
C TRP A 33 -3.25 -13.42 -2.44
N ASN A 34 -4.47 -14.00 -2.35
CA ASN A 34 -5.05 -14.58 -1.16
C ASN A 34 -5.39 -13.55 -0.03
N VAL A 35 -6.64 -13.60 0.42
CA VAL A 35 -7.12 -12.81 1.56
C VAL A 35 -6.61 -13.44 2.87
N ALA A 36 -6.75 -14.77 3.01
CA ALA A 36 -6.44 -15.48 4.23
C ALA A 36 -5.87 -16.87 3.95
N ASN A 37 -4.96 -17.29 4.80
CA ASN A 37 -4.51 -18.68 4.89
C ASN A 37 -4.17 -19.06 6.35
N ASP A 38 -4.01 -20.37 6.57
CA ASP A 38 -3.58 -20.89 7.87
C ASP A 38 -2.08 -20.69 8.11
N GLU A 39 -1.58 -21.23 9.24
CA GLU A 39 -0.16 -21.14 9.60
C GLU A 39 0.77 -21.93 8.67
N ASN A 40 0.20 -22.88 7.91
CA ASN A 40 0.89 -23.71 6.94
C ASN A 40 0.71 -23.21 5.49
N PHE A 41 0.23 -21.99 5.32
CA PHE A 41 -0.07 -21.35 4.03
C PHE A 41 -1.16 -22.03 3.20
N ASN A 42 -2.05 -22.83 3.82
CA ASN A 42 -3.22 -23.40 3.17
C ASN A 42 -4.42 -22.41 3.16
N PRO A 43 -5.37 -22.57 2.22
CA PRO A 43 -5.39 -23.61 1.18
C PRO A 43 -4.51 -23.25 -0.02
N HIS A 44 -3.86 -24.25 -0.58
CA HIS A 44 -3.24 -24.18 -1.90
C HIS A 44 -3.49 -25.46 -2.69
N THR A 45 -3.56 -25.35 -4.00
CA THR A 45 -3.71 -26.51 -4.90
C THR A 45 -2.36 -27.19 -5.16
N PRO A 46 -2.34 -28.48 -5.56
CA PRO A 46 -1.11 -29.12 -6.02
C PRO A 46 -0.44 -28.29 -7.12
N GLY A 47 0.87 -28.02 -6.97
CA GLY A 47 1.63 -27.13 -7.86
C GLY A 47 1.43 -25.64 -7.62
N GLY A 48 0.56 -25.25 -6.69
CA GLY A 48 0.38 -23.85 -6.25
C GLY A 48 1.47 -23.39 -5.29
N CYS A 49 1.42 -22.12 -4.91
CA CYS A 49 2.40 -21.53 -4.00
C CYS A 49 2.24 -22.08 -2.58
N THR A 50 3.29 -22.72 -2.08
CA THR A 50 3.35 -23.30 -0.73
C THR A 50 3.92 -22.33 0.33
N GLU A 51 4.37 -21.16 -0.08
CA GLU A 51 4.98 -20.13 0.79
C GLU A 51 4.34 -18.75 0.61
N CYS A 52 3.20 -18.65 -0.10
CA CYS A 52 2.49 -17.38 -0.31
C CYS A 52 1.63 -17.05 0.91
N LYS A 53 1.93 -15.92 1.53
CA LYS A 53 1.23 -15.44 2.72
C LYS A 53 0.04 -14.56 2.32
N GLY A 54 -1.15 -14.87 2.85
CA GLY A 54 -2.32 -14.02 2.69
C GLY A 54 -2.22 -12.69 3.45
N ALA A 55 -3.18 -11.83 3.23
CA ALA A 55 -3.29 -10.57 3.98
C ALA A 55 -3.47 -10.84 5.49
N ILE A 56 -4.17 -11.91 5.84
CA ILE A 56 -4.31 -12.38 7.21
C ILE A 56 -3.96 -13.87 7.33
N THR A 57 -3.57 -14.29 8.51
CA THR A 57 -3.45 -15.70 8.89
C THR A 57 -4.52 -16.01 9.92
N ILE A 58 -5.26 -17.11 9.75
CA ILE A 58 -6.25 -17.63 10.70
C ILE A 58 -5.70 -18.94 11.23
N ASP A 59 -5.38 -18.98 12.53
CA ASP A 59 -4.84 -20.19 13.16
C ASP A 59 -5.93 -21.23 13.44
N ASN A 60 -5.53 -22.44 13.84
CA ASN A 60 -6.45 -23.53 14.15
C ASN A 60 -7.40 -23.23 15.34
N SER A 61 -7.11 -22.22 16.13
CA SER A 61 -7.94 -21.73 17.22
C SER A 61 -8.89 -20.61 16.81
N GLY A 62 -8.84 -20.18 15.54
CA GLY A 62 -9.64 -19.08 15.01
C GLY A 62 -9.08 -17.69 15.30
N ASN A 63 -7.86 -17.56 15.83
CA ASN A 63 -7.24 -16.27 16.04
C ASN A 63 -6.77 -15.67 14.70
N ILE A 64 -6.97 -14.36 14.55
CA ILE A 64 -6.64 -13.65 13.32
C ILE A 64 -5.37 -12.81 13.54
N LYS A 65 -4.33 -13.10 12.75
CA LYS A 65 -3.12 -12.31 12.66
C LYS A 65 -3.10 -11.51 11.35
N ARG A 66 -2.94 -10.20 11.43
CA ARG A 66 -2.76 -9.34 10.26
C ARG A 66 -1.31 -9.41 9.80
N ASN A 67 -1.10 -9.80 8.54
CA ASN A 67 0.19 -9.82 7.89
C ASN A 67 0.48 -8.48 7.21
N VAL A 68 1.70 -8.27 6.73
CA VAL A 68 2.08 -7.02 6.05
C VAL A 68 1.18 -6.68 4.86
N GLY A 69 0.73 -7.69 4.10
CA GLY A 69 -0.21 -7.52 2.99
C GLY A 69 -1.52 -6.81 3.39
N TYR A 70 -2.02 -7.06 4.60
CA TYR A 70 -3.19 -6.38 5.13
C TYR A 70 -3.00 -4.85 5.18
N TYR A 71 -1.85 -4.40 5.64
CA TYR A 71 -1.54 -2.97 5.76
C TYR A 71 -1.25 -2.35 4.38
N ILE A 72 -0.51 -3.06 3.52
CA ILE A 72 -0.23 -2.61 2.14
C ILE A 72 -1.53 -2.35 1.38
N ILE A 73 -2.43 -3.34 1.36
CA ILE A 73 -3.73 -3.23 0.70
C ILE A 73 -4.56 -2.13 1.35
N GLY A 74 -4.52 -2.03 2.67
CA GLY A 74 -5.28 -1.04 3.45
C GLY A 74 -5.01 0.40 3.06
N HIS A 75 -3.79 0.75 2.65
CA HIS A 75 -3.46 2.09 2.18
C HIS A 75 -4.28 2.50 0.94
N ALA A 76 -4.58 1.58 0.06
CA ALA A 76 -5.42 1.84 -1.11
C ALA A 76 -6.90 1.50 -0.83
N SER A 77 -7.22 0.26 -0.45
CA SER A 77 -8.59 -0.24 -0.40
C SER A 77 -9.49 0.48 0.61
N LYS A 78 -8.92 1.01 1.68
CA LYS A 78 -9.67 1.75 2.70
C LYS A 78 -9.96 3.20 2.31
N PHE A 79 -9.08 3.83 1.55
CA PHE A 79 -9.10 5.27 1.35
C PHE A 79 -9.33 5.71 -0.09
N VAL A 80 -9.16 4.80 -1.06
CA VAL A 80 -9.41 5.07 -2.49
C VAL A 80 -10.65 4.30 -2.91
N PRO A 81 -11.85 4.90 -2.82
CA PRO A 81 -13.10 4.22 -3.18
C PRO A 81 -13.17 3.93 -4.68
N MET A 82 -14.09 3.02 -5.05
CA MET A 82 -14.38 2.73 -6.46
C MET A 82 -14.72 4.02 -7.22
N ASN A 83 -14.36 4.06 -8.49
CA ASN A 83 -14.50 5.22 -9.38
C ASN A 83 -13.59 6.40 -9.04
N SER A 84 -12.63 6.25 -8.14
CA SER A 84 -11.55 7.23 -7.99
C SER A 84 -10.68 7.25 -9.24
N VAL A 85 -10.21 8.43 -9.61
CA VAL A 85 -9.36 8.63 -10.79
C VAL A 85 -7.95 9.04 -10.33
N ARG A 86 -6.92 8.35 -10.83
CA ARG A 86 -5.55 8.79 -10.61
C ARG A 86 -5.35 10.15 -11.26
N ILE A 87 -4.86 11.10 -10.49
CA ILE A 87 -4.52 12.43 -10.96
C ILE A 87 -3.00 12.62 -11.05
N ALA A 88 -2.56 13.57 -11.88
CA ALA A 88 -1.15 13.93 -11.97
C ALA A 88 -0.69 14.56 -10.66
N SER A 89 0.55 14.26 -10.27
CA SER A 89 1.23 14.87 -9.13
C SER A 89 2.69 15.16 -9.50
N THR A 90 3.26 16.19 -8.88
CA THR A 90 4.67 16.50 -9.04
C THR A 90 5.51 15.42 -8.36
N LYS A 91 6.60 15.02 -9.00
CA LYS A 91 7.56 14.10 -8.39
C LYS A 91 8.25 14.78 -7.20
N ILE A 92 8.26 14.11 -6.06
CA ILE A 92 8.94 14.55 -4.84
C ILE A 92 10.25 13.79 -4.72
N GLN A 93 11.33 14.50 -4.39
CA GLN A 93 12.61 13.84 -4.14
C GLN A 93 12.53 12.97 -2.89
N ASN A 94 13.01 11.74 -2.96
CA ASN A 94 13.04 10.77 -1.85
C ASN A 94 11.68 10.34 -1.29
N VAL A 95 10.58 10.70 -1.96
CA VAL A 95 9.24 10.26 -1.60
C VAL A 95 8.55 9.73 -2.86
N ASP A 96 8.19 8.46 -2.85
CA ASP A 96 7.34 7.89 -3.90
C ASP A 96 5.88 8.15 -3.53
N ALA A 97 5.08 8.66 -4.46
CA ALA A 97 3.69 9.00 -4.19
C ALA A 97 2.78 8.81 -5.41
N VAL A 98 1.52 8.52 -5.14
CA VAL A 98 0.43 8.53 -6.12
C VAL A 98 -0.78 9.24 -5.54
N ALA A 99 -1.48 10.01 -6.37
CA ALA A 99 -2.63 10.80 -5.97
C ALA A 99 -3.89 10.39 -6.74
N PHE A 100 -5.03 10.41 -6.06
CA PHE A 100 -6.34 10.08 -6.60
C PHE A 100 -7.35 11.16 -6.25
N LEU A 101 -8.25 11.45 -7.19
CA LEU A 101 -9.47 12.22 -6.96
C LEU A 101 -10.62 11.23 -6.77
N THR A 102 -11.30 11.32 -5.62
CA THR A 102 -12.43 10.46 -5.31
C THR A 102 -13.74 11.01 -5.91
N PRO A 103 -14.79 10.19 -6.04
CA PRO A 103 -16.11 10.67 -6.46
C PRO A 103 -16.70 11.75 -5.54
N GLU A 104 -16.23 11.84 -4.30
CA GLU A 104 -16.63 12.86 -3.32
C GLU A 104 -15.77 14.13 -3.39
N ASN A 105 -14.97 14.30 -4.46
CA ASN A 105 -14.03 15.41 -4.66
C ASN A 105 -12.96 15.54 -3.56
N LYS A 106 -12.63 14.46 -2.87
CA LYS A 106 -11.48 14.40 -1.98
C LYS A 106 -10.23 13.99 -2.75
N ILE A 107 -9.09 14.49 -2.33
CA ILE A 107 -7.80 14.03 -2.84
C ILE A 107 -7.18 13.07 -1.84
N VAL A 108 -6.86 11.87 -2.31
CA VAL A 108 -6.15 10.86 -1.52
C VAL A 108 -4.74 10.72 -2.08
N VAL A 109 -3.74 10.85 -1.20
CA VAL A 109 -2.33 10.69 -1.56
C VAL A 109 -1.74 9.55 -0.74
N ILE A 110 -1.24 8.52 -1.43
CA ILE A 110 -0.45 7.46 -0.82
C ILE A 110 1.01 7.82 -1.04
N ALA A 111 1.78 7.98 0.04
CA ALA A 111 3.18 8.38 0.00
C ALA A 111 4.06 7.40 0.77
N LEU A 112 5.26 7.15 0.26
CA LEU A 112 6.24 6.23 0.82
C LEU A 112 7.61 6.91 0.92
N ASN A 113 8.24 6.77 2.07
CA ASN A 113 9.62 7.14 2.34
C ASN A 113 10.46 5.87 2.56
N ASP A 114 11.26 5.48 1.59
CA ASP A 114 12.16 4.32 1.70
C ASP A 114 13.59 4.70 2.17
N THR A 115 13.80 5.96 2.53
CA THR A 115 15.09 6.45 3.05
C THR A 115 15.25 6.19 4.56
N THR A 116 16.41 6.51 5.10
CA THR A 116 16.74 6.40 6.53
C THR A 116 16.56 7.71 7.29
N SER A 117 16.01 8.75 6.64
CA SER A 117 15.79 10.06 7.25
C SER A 117 14.34 10.52 7.07
N ILE A 118 13.87 11.37 7.97
CA ILE A 118 12.56 12.02 7.85
C ILE A 118 12.55 12.85 6.56
N GLN A 119 11.50 12.68 5.75
CA GLN A 119 11.26 13.49 4.56
C GLN A 119 10.16 14.51 4.85
N LYS A 120 10.47 15.78 4.61
CA LYS A 120 9.50 16.87 4.68
C LYS A 120 9.09 17.27 3.27
N PHE A 121 7.81 17.41 3.03
CA PHE A 121 7.27 17.78 1.73
C PHE A 121 5.94 18.53 1.88
N ASN A 122 5.47 19.11 0.79
CA ASN A 122 4.21 19.82 0.77
C ASN A 122 3.24 19.13 -0.18
N ILE A 123 1.97 19.05 0.22
CA ILE A 123 0.88 18.82 -0.71
C ILE A 123 0.19 20.15 -0.94
N GLN A 124 0.14 20.57 -2.20
CA GLN A 124 -0.55 21.79 -2.62
C GLN A 124 -1.67 21.42 -3.57
N VAL A 125 -2.86 21.90 -3.27
CA VAL A 125 -4.05 21.77 -4.11
C VAL A 125 -4.63 23.17 -4.25
N GLU A 126 -4.61 23.68 -5.50
CA GLU A 126 -5.00 25.08 -5.76
C GLU A 126 -4.22 26.05 -4.86
N ASN A 127 -4.94 26.83 -4.04
CA ASN A 127 -4.35 27.82 -3.13
C ASN A 127 -4.10 27.28 -1.70
N LYS A 128 -4.41 26.00 -1.46
CA LYS A 128 -4.20 25.35 -0.16
C LYS A 128 -2.92 24.56 -0.16
N LYS A 129 -2.07 24.80 0.82
CA LYS A 129 -0.79 24.11 1.01
C LYS A 129 -0.74 23.53 2.42
N VAL A 130 -0.38 22.26 2.51
CA VAL A 130 -0.16 21.54 3.77
C VAL A 130 1.26 21.04 3.80
N GLU A 131 2.01 21.39 4.84
CA GLU A 131 3.34 20.84 5.09
C GLU A 131 3.21 19.54 5.88
N LEU A 132 3.90 18.50 5.42
CA LEU A 132 3.85 17.15 5.97
C LEU A 132 5.25 16.63 6.24
N SER A 133 5.34 15.68 7.15
CA SER A 133 6.55 14.89 7.37
C SER A 133 6.21 13.41 7.31
N LEU A 134 7.14 12.62 6.79
CA LEU A 134 7.02 11.17 6.69
C LEU A 134 8.28 10.54 7.29
N ASP A 135 8.06 9.70 8.28
CA ASP A 135 9.13 9.02 9.01
C ASP A 135 9.98 8.11 8.11
N PRO A 136 11.22 7.79 8.51
CA PRO A 136 12.04 6.82 7.79
C PRO A 136 11.33 5.48 7.63
N LYS A 137 11.50 4.85 6.45
CA LYS A 137 10.97 3.50 6.19
C LYS A 137 9.46 3.37 6.46
N SER A 138 8.69 4.37 6.08
CA SER A 138 7.26 4.42 6.36
C SER A 138 6.38 4.72 5.15
N VAL A 139 5.10 4.39 5.30
CA VAL A 139 4.04 4.65 4.33
C VAL A 139 2.92 5.41 5.03
N ALA A 140 2.36 6.42 4.38
CA ALA A 140 1.20 7.14 4.87
C ALA A 140 0.17 7.38 3.76
N THR A 141 -1.10 7.48 4.16
CA THR A 141 -2.18 7.91 3.28
C THR A 141 -2.78 9.20 3.83
N TYR A 142 -2.79 10.24 3.02
CA TYR A 142 -3.34 11.56 3.35
C TYR A 142 -4.65 11.77 2.60
N ILE A 143 -5.62 12.40 3.26
CA ILE A 143 -6.92 12.78 2.69
C ILE A 143 -7.07 14.29 2.85
N LEU A 144 -7.39 14.95 1.75
CA LEU A 144 -7.51 16.41 1.62
C LEU A 144 -8.87 16.77 1.06
#